data_4472c103a9ce0ab4a6b4b5fa67f32c3e
#
_entry.id   4472c103a9ce0ab4a6b4b5fa67f32c3e
#
_cell.length_a   1.000
_cell.length_b   1.000
_cell.length_c   1.000
_cell.angle_alpha   90.00
_cell.angle_beta   90.00
_cell.angle_gamma   90.00
#
_symmetry.space_group_name_H-M   'P 1'
#
loop_
_entity.id
_entity.type
_entity.pdbx_description
1 polymer ?
#
loop_
_entity_poly.entity_id
_entity_poly.type
_entity_poly.pdbx_seq_one_letter_code
_entity_poly.pdbx_strand_id
1 'polypeptide(L)'
;MTPARPLSLITGASSGIGAEFARQLAALGHDLVMTARRVERLESLATELRAQHDAQVTVLPHDLADPAAVQWLCDALEQRDLHVDWLINNAGYGVPGTFDASDWSTHADFLRVLLTAPTELVWRLLPGMCQRGHGRIINVASLAGHVPAPAGHTLYAASKAYLIKFSQALALENQSR
;
A
#
# COMPACT_ATOMS: atom_id res chain seq x y z
N MET A 1 15.91 6.61 -26.93
CA MET A 1 15.63 7.02 -25.52
C MET A 1 15.06 5.80 -24.82
N THR A 2 15.68 5.33 -23.76
CA THR A 2 15.08 4.27 -22.92
C THR A 2 13.77 4.81 -22.35
N PRO A 3 12.64 4.08 -22.42
CA PRO A 3 11.40 4.54 -21.80
C PRO A 3 11.60 4.75 -20.30
N ALA A 4 10.97 5.78 -19.75
CA ALA A 4 11.03 6.02 -18.32
C ALA A 4 10.51 4.81 -17.56
N ARG A 5 11.19 4.40 -16.47
CA ARG A 5 10.78 3.27 -15.64
C ARG A 5 9.51 3.67 -14.87
N PRO A 6 8.47 2.82 -14.84
CA PRO A 6 7.30 3.11 -14.02
C PRO A 6 7.66 3.16 -12.53
N LEU A 7 7.05 4.06 -11.77
CA LEU A 7 7.26 4.15 -10.34
C LEU A 7 6.15 3.45 -9.56
N SER A 8 6.54 2.53 -8.67
CA SER A 8 5.61 1.80 -7.80
C SER A 8 5.78 2.19 -6.34
N LEU A 9 4.68 2.61 -5.70
CA LEU A 9 4.61 2.83 -4.25
C LEU A 9 4.04 1.57 -3.58
N ILE A 10 4.78 1.00 -2.62
CA ILE A 10 4.40 -0.22 -1.92
C ILE A 10 4.32 0.04 -0.42
N THR A 11 3.14 -0.13 0.16
CA THR A 11 2.95 -0.06 1.60
C THR A 11 3.16 -1.43 2.26
N GLY A 12 3.75 -1.46 3.46
CA GLY A 12 4.07 -2.70 4.15
C GLY A 12 5.18 -3.52 3.48
N ALA A 13 6.10 -2.85 2.76
CA ALA A 13 7.14 -3.49 1.95
C ALA A 13 8.25 -4.20 2.76
N SER A 14 8.25 -4.12 4.08
CA SER A 14 9.35 -4.66 4.91
C SER A 14 9.33 -6.18 5.10
N SER A 15 8.31 -6.90 4.61
CA SER A 15 8.22 -8.36 4.70
C SER A 15 7.04 -8.94 3.88
N GLY A 16 7.02 -10.27 3.74
CA GLY A 16 5.91 -11.03 3.18
C GLY A 16 5.53 -10.58 1.77
N ILE A 17 4.22 -10.45 1.52
CA ILE A 17 3.67 -10.12 0.21
C ILE A 17 4.19 -8.77 -0.29
N GLY A 18 4.33 -7.75 0.57
CA GLY A 18 4.84 -6.43 0.17
C GLY A 18 6.30 -6.46 -0.28
N ALA A 19 7.16 -7.23 0.39
CA ALA A 19 8.55 -7.41 -0.02
C ALA A 19 8.64 -8.20 -1.34
N GLU A 20 7.76 -9.17 -1.54
CA GLU A 20 7.69 -9.93 -2.78
C GLU A 20 7.20 -9.06 -3.96
N PHE A 21 6.19 -8.20 -3.75
CA PHE A 21 5.83 -7.19 -4.75
C PHE A 21 7.03 -6.30 -5.13
N ALA A 22 7.83 -5.87 -4.15
CA ALA A 22 9.00 -5.05 -4.42
C ALA A 22 10.01 -5.78 -5.31
N ARG A 23 10.29 -7.07 -5.05
CA ARG A 23 11.19 -7.87 -5.88
C ARG A 23 10.68 -8.04 -7.29
N GLN A 24 9.42 -8.44 -7.44
CA GLN A 24 8.84 -8.68 -8.75
C GLN A 24 8.73 -7.41 -9.59
N LEU A 25 8.33 -6.29 -9.00
CA LEU A 25 8.23 -5.02 -9.72
C LEU A 25 9.61 -4.48 -10.11
N ALA A 26 10.63 -4.60 -9.26
CA ALA A 26 12.00 -4.26 -9.62
C ALA A 26 12.52 -5.12 -10.79
N ALA A 27 12.26 -6.44 -10.77
CA ALA A 27 12.60 -7.36 -11.86
C ALA A 27 11.86 -7.02 -13.16
N LEU A 28 10.66 -6.45 -13.08
CA LEU A 28 9.90 -5.96 -14.24
C LEU A 28 10.35 -4.56 -14.73
N GLY A 29 11.38 -3.99 -14.11
CA GLY A 29 11.94 -2.71 -14.52
C GLY A 29 11.27 -1.49 -13.89
N HIS A 30 10.57 -1.63 -12.77
CA HIS A 30 10.03 -0.49 -12.02
C HIS A 30 11.07 0.12 -11.08
N ASP A 31 10.97 1.42 -10.89
CA ASP A 31 11.53 2.11 -9.74
C ASP A 31 10.55 2.03 -8.56
N LEU A 32 11.04 2.13 -7.34
CA LEU A 32 10.22 1.82 -6.17
C LEU A 32 10.26 2.92 -5.11
N VAL A 33 9.10 3.16 -4.51
CA VAL A 33 8.98 3.80 -3.20
C VAL A 33 8.45 2.74 -2.22
N MET A 34 9.18 2.51 -1.15
CA MET A 34 8.83 1.50 -0.15
C MET A 34 8.58 2.16 1.20
N THR A 35 7.40 1.90 1.79
CA THR A 35 7.06 2.38 3.14
C THR A 35 6.65 1.25 4.06
N ALA A 36 7.15 1.29 5.29
CA ALA A 36 6.80 0.44 6.43
C ALA A 36 7.48 0.98 7.69
N ARG A 37 7.21 0.38 8.86
CA ARG A 37 7.80 0.80 10.14
C ARG A 37 9.26 0.37 10.34
N ARG A 38 9.65 -0.79 9.77
CA ARG A 38 10.97 -1.43 10.03
C ARG A 38 11.98 -0.94 9.02
N VAL A 39 12.70 0.11 9.39
CA VAL A 39 13.68 0.81 8.54
C VAL A 39 14.77 -0.14 8.04
N GLU A 40 15.38 -0.91 8.93
CA GLU A 40 16.52 -1.80 8.62
C GLU A 40 16.12 -2.84 7.55
N ARG A 41 14.88 -3.35 7.61
CA ARG A 41 14.39 -4.31 6.60
C ARG A 41 14.12 -3.67 5.27
N LEU A 42 13.63 -2.42 5.26
CA LEU A 42 13.42 -1.66 4.03
C LEU A 42 14.76 -1.35 3.36
N GLU A 43 15.76 -0.90 4.11
CA GLU A 43 17.08 -0.57 3.56
C GLU A 43 17.83 -1.82 3.07
N SER A 44 17.75 -2.94 3.80
CA SER A 44 18.29 -4.22 3.35
C SER A 44 17.68 -4.65 2.01
N LEU A 45 16.34 -4.60 1.89
CA LEU A 45 15.64 -4.92 0.65
C LEU A 45 16.00 -3.91 -0.46
N ALA A 46 16.07 -2.62 -0.16
CA ALA A 46 16.45 -1.61 -1.12
C ALA A 46 17.85 -1.85 -1.69
N THR A 47 18.81 -2.22 -0.83
CA THR A 47 20.18 -2.57 -1.25
C THR A 47 20.20 -3.78 -2.18
N GLU A 48 19.44 -4.83 -1.83
CA GLU A 48 19.25 -6.02 -2.67
C GLU A 48 18.73 -5.64 -4.07
N LEU A 49 17.64 -4.85 -4.12
CA LEU A 49 16.95 -4.52 -5.38
C LEU A 49 17.77 -3.58 -6.27
N ARG A 50 18.50 -2.63 -5.69
CA ARG A 50 19.43 -1.76 -6.43
C ARG A 50 20.54 -2.57 -7.08
N ALA A 51 21.08 -3.55 -6.36
CA ALA A 51 22.18 -4.39 -6.86
C ALA A 51 21.73 -5.39 -7.93
N GLN A 52 20.53 -5.95 -7.83
CA GLN A 52 20.05 -7.01 -8.72
C GLN A 52 19.35 -6.48 -9.98
N HIS A 53 18.68 -5.32 -9.91
CA HIS A 53 17.77 -4.85 -10.95
C HIS A 53 18.05 -3.43 -11.44
N ASP A 54 19.11 -2.78 -10.95
CA ASP A 54 19.42 -1.36 -11.25
C ASP A 54 18.20 -0.44 -10.99
N ALA A 55 17.36 -0.81 -10.01
CA ALA A 55 16.16 -0.06 -9.66
C ALA A 55 16.51 1.14 -8.79
N GLN A 56 15.90 2.29 -9.08
CA GLN A 56 15.90 3.40 -8.13
C GLN A 56 14.93 3.06 -7.00
N VAL A 57 15.42 2.97 -5.77
CA VAL A 57 14.59 2.61 -4.63
C VAL A 57 14.64 3.70 -3.58
N THR A 58 13.52 4.35 -3.34
CA THR A 58 13.33 5.36 -2.29
C THR A 58 12.68 4.70 -1.07
N VAL A 59 13.33 4.78 0.07
CA VAL A 59 12.80 4.28 1.34
C VAL A 59 12.21 5.45 2.12
N LEU A 60 10.90 5.39 2.40
CA LEU A 60 10.14 6.39 3.16
C LEU A 60 9.49 5.71 4.37
N PRO A 61 10.25 5.47 5.46
CA PRO A 61 9.72 4.73 6.60
C PRO A 61 8.69 5.55 7.37
N HIS A 62 7.51 4.99 7.59
CA HIS A 62 6.46 5.61 8.41
C HIS A 62 5.50 4.56 8.96
N ASP A 63 4.83 4.88 10.07
CA ASP A 63 3.72 4.07 10.59
C ASP A 63 2.39 4.61 10.05
N LEU A 64 1.71 3.81 9.24
CA LEU A 64 0.38 4.19 8.71
C LEU A 64 -0.71 4.27 9.77
N ALA A 65 -0.44 3.91 11.01
CA ALA A 65 -1.31 4.20 12.14
C ALA A 65 -1.25 5.69 12.58
N ASP A 66 -0.21 6.42 12.21
CA ASP A 66 -0.15 7.87 12.42
C ASP A 66 -1.19 8.58 11.52
N PRO A 67 -2.07 9.45 12.07
CA PRO A 67 -3.02 10.23 11.28
C PRO A 67 -2.40 11.09 10.18
N ALA A 68 -1.16 11.54 10.36
CA ALA A 68 -0.44 12.37 9.39
C ALA A 68 0.33 11.56 8.34
N ALA A 69 0.40 10.23 8.47
CA ALA A 69 1.29 9.37 7.66
C ALA A 69 1.08 9.53 6.16
N VAL A 70 -0.17 9.51 5.71
CA VAL A 70 -0.48 9.59 4.27
C VAL A 70 -0.15 10.96 3.71
N GLN A 71 -0.49 12.04 4.44
CA GLN A 71 -0.12 13.40 4.05
C GLN A 71 1.40 13.53 3.94
N TRP A 72 2.13 13.12 4.99
CA TRP A 72 3.58 13.15 5.00
C TRP A 72 4.20 12.39 3.82
N LEU A 73 3.67 11.19 3.51
CA LEU A 73 4.15 10.37 2.40
C LEU A 73 3.92 11.07 1.05
N CYS A 74 2.75 11.66 0.84
CA CYS A 74 2.45 12.40 -0.39
C CYS A 74 3.30 13.66 -0.53
N ASP A 75 3.52 14.42 0.55
CA ASP A 75 4.41 15.58 0.56
C ASP A 75 5.86 15.17 0.24
N ALA A 76 6.30 14.01 0.78
CA ALA A 76 7.63 13.48 0.51
C ALA A 76 7.82 13.02 -0.96
N LEU A 77 6.76 12.54 -1.60
CA LEU A 77 6.74 12.22 -3.03
C LEU A 77 6.82 13.50 -3.87
N GLU A 78 5.99 14.49 -3.56
CA GLU A 78 5.94 15.77 -4.26
C GLU A 78 7.28 16.51 -4.19
N GLN A 79 7.88 16.61 -3.00
CA GLN A 79 9.20 17.24 -2.80
C GLN A 79 10.32 16.60 -3.63
N ARG A 80 10.14 15.35 -4.05
CA ARG A 80 11.12 14.59 -4.86
C ARG A 80 10.74 14.47 -6.32
N ASP A 81 9.65 15.11 -6.73
CA ASP A 81 9.07 15.00 -8.08
C ASP A 81 8.81 13.53 -8.50
N LEU A 82 8.33 12.71 -7.54
CA LEU A 82 8.05 11.29 -7.73
C LEU A 82 6.56 11.07 -8.07
N HIS A 83 6.30 10.72 -9.32
CA HIS A 83 4.95 10.46 -9.81
C HIS A 83 4.64 8.97 -9.80
N VAL A 84 3.76 8.54 -8.89
CA VAL A 84 3.41 7.13 -8.71
C VAL A 84 2.53 6.64 -9.85
N ASP A 85 2.98 5.58 -10.55
CA ASP A 85 2.22 4.89 -11.60
C ASP A 85 1.49 3.67 -11.05
N TRP A 86 2.10 2.96 -10.10
CA TRP A 86 1.48 1.81 -9.44
C TRP A 86 1.43 2.00 -7.93
N LEU A 87 0.23 1.89 -7.37
CA LEU A 87 0.01 1.90 -5.92
C LEU A 87 -0.31 0.49 -5.43
N ILE A 88 0.52 -0.06 -4.53
CA ILE A 88 0.31 -1.35 -3.88
C ILE A 88 -0.06 -1.11 -2.41
N ASN A 89 -1.34 -1.07 -2.11
CA ASN A 89 -1.88 -1.02 -0.76
C ASN A 89 -1.83 -2.42 -0.14
N ASN A 90 -0.70 -2.74 0.48
CA ASN A 90 -0.46 -4.04 1.07
C ASN A 90 -0.33 -4.02 2.60
N ALA A 91 0.01 -2.88 3.20
CA ALA A 91 0.13 -2.79 4.65
C ALA A 91 -1.11 -3.29 5.37
N GLY A 92 -0.91 -4.13 6.37
CA GLY A 92 -2.00 -4.68 7.16
C GLY A 92 -1.52 -5.73 8.15
N TYR A 93 -2.35 -5.98 9.16
CA TYR A 93 -2.13 -6.97 10.21
C TYR A 93 -3.47 -7.45 10.75
N GLY A 94 -3.47 -8.48 11.56
CA GLY A 94 -4.66 -8.94 12.29
C GLY A 94 -4.59 -8.54 13.77
N VAL A 95 -5.73 -8.30 14.37
CA VAL A 95 -5.89 -8.18 15.83
C VAL A 95 -6.67 -9.42 16.27
N PRO A 96 -5.99 -10.48 16.77
CA PRO A 96 -6.65 -11.70 17.19
C PRO A 96 -7.37 -11.51 18.53
N GLY A 97 -8.46 -12.25 18.73
CA GLY A 97 -9.25 -12.21 19.96
C GLY A 97 -10.67 -11.68 19.75
N THR A 98 -11.49 -11.69 20.80
CA THR A 98 -12.84 -11.10 20.77
C THR A 98 -12.75 -9.58 20.64
N PHE A 99 -13.81 -8.98 20.12
CA PHE A 99 -13.82 -7.54 19.81
C PHE A 99 -13.53 -6.65 21.03
N ASP A 100 -13.98 -7.09 22.18
CA ASP A 100 -13.82 -6.40 23.48
C ASP A 100 -12.51 -6.73 24.20
N ALA A 101 -11.67 -7.61 23.64
CA ALA A 101 -10.39 -8.01 24.25
C ALA A 101 -9.26 -6.98 24.06
N SER A 102 -9.46 -5.99 23.20
CA SER A 102 -8.45 -4.97 22.89
C SER A 102 -8.99 -3.57 23.20
N ASP A 103 -8.10 -2.66 23.57
CA ASP A 103 -8.43 -1.26 23.75
C ASP A 103 -8.85 -0.61 22.43
N TRP A 104 -9.69 0.44 22.54
CA TRP A 104 -10.14 1.19 21.38
C TRP A 104 -8.99 1.74 20.53
N SER A 105 -7.89 2.17 21.12
CA SER A 105 -6.71 2.64 20.39
C SER A 105 -6.17 1.60 19.41
N THR A 106 -6.12 0.32 19.81
CA THR A 106 -5.72 -0.80 18.95
C THR A 106 -6.66 -0.94 17.75
N HIS A 107 -7.97 -0.83 17.97
CA HIS A 107 -8.95 -0.87 16.88
C HIS A 107 -8.87 0.36 15.98
N ALA A 108 -8.67 1.55 16.55
CA ALA A 108 -8.51 2.79 15.80
C ALA A 108 -7.29 2.73 14.87
N ASP A 109 -6.16 2.27 15.36
CA ASP A 109 -4.94 2.08 14.56
C ASP A 109 -5.12 1.03 13.47
N PHE A 110 -5.78 -0.09 13.81
CA PHE A 110 -6.14 -1.11 12.83
C PHE A 110 -6.99 -0.54 11.68
N LEU A 111 -8.06 0.19 12.02
CA LEU A 111 -8.95 0.80 11.03
C LEU A 111 -8.21 1.84 10.18
N ARG A 112 -7.30 2.59 10.79
CA ARG A 112 -6.48 3.56 10.07
C ARG A 112 -5.58 2.89 9.04
N VAL A 113 -4.86 1.85 9.43
CA VAL A 113 -3.94 1.13 8.53
C VAL A 113 -4.66 0.37 7.42
N LEU A 114 -5.80 -0.28 7.72
CA LEU A 114 -6.45 -1.18 6.77
C LEU A 114 -7.58 -0.53 5.95
N LEU A 115 -8.14 0.61 6.39
CA LEU A 115 -9.22 1.29 5.67
C LEU A 115 -8.83 2.72 5.30
N THR A 116 -8.49 3.56 6.29
CA THR A 116 -8.32 4.99 6.06
C THR A 116 -7.11 5.27 5.17
N ALA A 117 -5.95 4.73 5.53
CA ALA A 117 -4.70 4.99 4.79
C ALA A 117 -4.78 4.52 3.32
N PRO A 118 -5.20 3.28 2.98
CA PRO A 118 -5.32 2.88 1.58
C PRO A 118 -6.35 3.69 0.81
N THR A 119 -7.47 4.08 1.44
CA THR A 119 -8.49 4.93 0.81
C THR A 119 -7.95 6.32 0.52
N GLU A 120 -7.26 6.93 1.48
CA GLU A 120 -6.67 8.26 1.32
C GLU A 120 -5.53 8.27 0.30
N LEU A 121 -4.66 7.25 0.28
CA LEU A 121 -3.63 7.10 -0.75
C LEU A 121 -4.24 7.04 -2.15
N VAL A 122 -5.30 6.27 -2.32
CA VAL A 122 -6.04 6.23 -3.61
C VAL A 122 -6.58 7.61 -3.95
N TRP A 123 -7.27 8.27 -3.02
CA TRP A 123 -7.87 9.58 -3.25
C TRP A 123 -6.84 10.64 -3.68
N ARG A 124 -5.64 10.61 -3.09
CA ARG A 124 -4.56 11.55 -3.40
C ARG A 124 -3.83 11.25 -4.70
N LEU A 125 -3.61 9.98 -5.03
CA LEU A 125 -2.78 9.58 -6.17
C LEU A 125 -3.57 9.38 -7.48
N LEU A 126 -4.84 8.98 -7.38
CA LEU A 126 -5.70 8.71 -8.53
C LEU A 126 -5.84 9.89 -9.52
N PRO A 127 -6.02 11.15 -9.07
CA PRO A 127 -6.14 12.27 -10.00
C PRO A 127 -4.92 12.42 -10.92
N GLY A 128 -3.71 12.27 -10.37
CA GLY A 128 -2.48 12.31 -11.15
C GLY A 128 -2.35 11.15 -12.14
N MET A 129 -2.76 9.93 -11.74
CA MET A 129 -2.82 8.78 -12.64
C MET A 129 -3.78 9.02 -13.81
N CYS A 130 -4.99 9.51 -13.53
CA CYS A 130 -5.98 9.84 -14.56
C CYS A 130 -5.46 10.94 -15.52
N GLN A 131 -4.82 11.98 -14.99
CA GLN A 131 -4.27 13.07 -15.79
C GLN A 131 -3.18 12.59 -16.76
N ARG A 132 -2.37 11.61 -16.36
CA ARG A 132 -1.33 10.99 -17.20
C ARG A 132 -1.90 9.90 -18.14
N GLY A 133 -3.17 9.52 -17.99
CA GLY A 133 -3.82 8.50 -18.80
C GLY A 133 -3.34 7.08 -18.51
N HIS A 134 -2.62 6.86 -17.42
CA HIS A 134 -2.22 5.53 -16.98
C HIS A 134 -2.02 5.46 -15.46
N GLY A 135 -2.31 4.31 -14.90
CA GLY A 135 -2.11 3.99 -13.48
C GLY A 135 -2.60 2.59 -13.14
N ARG A 136 -2.12 2.06 -12.04
CA ARG A 136 -2.58 0.77 -11.48
C ARG A 136 -2.70 0.89 -9.97
N ILE A 137 -3.80 0.40 -9.43
CA ILE A 137 -4.03 0.34 -7.98
C ILE A 137 -4.31 -1.11 -7.62
N ILE A 138 -3.48 -1.66 -6.74
CA ILE A 138 -3.63 -3.00 -6.19
C ILE A 138 -3.89 -2.88 -4.70
N ASN A 139 -5.09 -3.25 -4.27
CA ASN A 139 -5.44 -3.37 -2.86
C ASN A 139 -5.35 -4.83 -2.44
N VAL A 140 -4.40 -5.17 -1.57
CA VAL A 140 -4.22 -6.54 -1.09
C VAL A 140 -5.34 -6.90 -0.11
N ALA A 141 -6.38 -7.52 -0.65
CA ALA A 141 -7.51 -8.02 0.10
C ALA A 141 -7.21 -9.38 0.78
N SER A 142 -8.22 -10.20 1.00
CA SER A 142 -8.08 -11.54 1.56
C SER A 142 -9.32 -12.37 1.21
N LEU A 143 -9.17 -13.70 1.17
CA LEU A 143 -10.30 -14.62 1.12
C LEU A 143 -11.29 -14.37 2.29
N ALA A 144 -10.78 -13.91 3.44
CA ALA A 144 -11.61 -13.54 4.59
C ALA A 144 -12.67 -12.46 4.29
N GLY A 145 -12.49 -11.66 3.24
CA GLY A 145 -13.48 -10.69 2.79
C GLY A 145 -14.62 -11.28 1.95
N HIS A 146 -14.52 -12.54 1.54
CA HIS A 146 -15.52 -13.25 0.73
C HIS A 146 -16.32 -14.29 1.51
N VAL A 147 -15.74 -14.83 2.59
CA VAL A 147 -16.35 -15.90 3.39
C VAL A 147 -16.93 -15.35 4.70
N PRO A 148 -17.86 -16.06 5.35
CA PRO A 148 -18.34 -15.66 6.67
C PRO A 148 -17.19 -15.50 7.66
N ALA A 149 -17.21 -14.41 8.43
CA ALA A 149 -16.16 -14.10 9.39
C ALA A 149 -16.20 -15.09 10.58
N PRO A 150 -15.10 -15.74 10.92
CA PRO A 150 -15.01 -16.52 12.15
C PRO A 150 -14.94 -15.59 13.38
N ALA A 151 -15.34 -16.10 14.55
CA ALA A 151 -15.14 -15.40 15.81
C ALA A 151 -13.66 -15.02 16.00
N GLY A 152 -13.39 -13.88 16.62
CA GLY A 152 -12.03 -13.37 16.84
C GLY A 152 -11.38 -12.67 15.65
N HIS A 153 -12.10 -12.48 14.55
CA HIS A 153 -11.60 -11.75 13.36
C HIS A 153 -12.56 -10.66 12.87
N THR A 154 -13.28 -10.02 13.79
CA THR A 154 -14.38 -9.10 13.50
C THR A 154 -14.01 -7.98 12.53
N LEU A 155 -12.97 -7.21 12.84
CA LEU A 155 -12.56 -6.09 11.98
C LEU A 155 -11.77 -6.55 10.74
N TYR A 156 -11.01 -7.65 10.84
CA TYR A 156 -10.17 -8.09 9.72
C TYR A 156 -11.02 -8.49 8.51
N ALA A 157 -11.99 -9.38 8.69
CA ALA A 157 -12.86 -9.80 7.60
C ALA A 157 -13.64 -8.62 7.01
N ALA A 158 -14.18 -7.74 7.87
CA ALA A 158 -14.89 -6.54 7.46
C ALA A 158 -14.00 -5.59 6.65
N SER A 159 -12.75 -5.36 7.07
CA SER A 159 -11.80 -4.51 6.34
C SER A 159 -11.44 -5.08 4.97
N LYS A 160 -11.30 -6.39 4.86
CA LYS A 160 -11.01 -7.04 3.58
C LYS A 160 -12.20 -7.06 2.63
N ALA A 161 -13.43 -7.21 3.15
CA ALA A 161 -14.66 -7.02 2.38
C ALA A 161 -14.80 -5.58 1.86
N TYR A 162 -14.48 -4.58 2.70
CA TYR A 162 -14.41 -3.18 2.30
C TYR A 162 -13.49 -2.97 1.11
N LEU A 163 -12.22 -3.43 1.21
CA LEU A 163 -11.24 -3.27 0.13
C LEU A 163 -11.68 -3.93 -1.18
N ILE A 164 -12.34 -5.09 -1.11
CA ILE A 164 -12.88 -5.76 -2.30
C ILE A 164 -13.94 -4.87 -2.98
N LYS A 165 -14.94 -4.39 -2.23
CA LYS A 165 -16.02 -3.57 -2.77
C LYS A 165 -15.53 -2.21 -3.24
N PHE A 166 -14.63 -1.58 -2.49
CA PHE A 166 -13.98 -0.33 -2.86
C PHE A 166 -13.25 -0.48 -4.20
N SER A 167 -12.44 -1.54 -4.36
CA SER A 167 -11.69 -1.78 -5.60
C SER A 167 -12.60 -2.03 -6.80
N GLN A 168 -13.70 -2.78 -6.61
CA GLN A 168 -14.68 -3.05 -7.66
C GLN A 168 -15.35 -1.75 -8.16
N ALA A 169 -15.83 -0.91 -7.23
CA ALA A 169 -16.47 0.36 -7.57
C ALA A 169 -15.48 1.30 -8.26
N LEU A 170 -14.28 1.46 -7.70
CA LEU A 170 -13.23 2.31 -8.24
C LEU A 170 -12.83 1.90 -9.67
N ALA A 171 -12.75 0.61 -9.95
CA ALA A 171 -12.44 0.10 -11.29
C ALA A 171 -13.54 0.48 -12.30
N LEU A 172 -14.82 0.37 -11.92
CA LEU A 172 -15.95 0.76 -12.78
C LEU A 172 -15.96 2.28 -13.06
N GLU A 173 -15.67 3.10 -12.05
CA GLU A 173 -15.63 4.56 -12.18
C GLU A 173 -14.51 5.06 -13.11
N ASN A 174 -13.46 4.27 -13.31
CA ASN A 174 -12.27 4.66 -14.06
C ASN A 174 -12.02 3.84 -15.34
N GLN A 175 -12.99 3.05 -15.81
CA GLN A 175 -12.82 2.21 -17.02
C GLN A 175 -12.52 2.99 -18.30
N SER A 176 -12.89 4.27 -18.37
CA SER A 176 -12.72 5.14 -19.54
C SER A 176 -11.66 6.23 -19.36
N ARG A 177 -10.86 6.14 -18.29
CA ARG A 177 -9.89 7.18 -17.92
C ARG A 177 -8.45 6.72 -18.04
#